data_e50a017acffaae617bde1677b6b60062
#
_entry.id   e50a017acffaae617bde1677b6b60062
#
_cell.length_a   1.000
_cell.length_b   1.000
_cell.length_c   1.000
_cell.angle_alpha   90.00
_cell.angle_beta   90.00
_cell.angle_gamma   90.00
#
_symmetry.space_group_name_H-M   'P 1'
#
loop_
_entity.id
_entity.type
_entity.pdbx_description
1 polymer ?
#
loop_
_entity_poly.entity_id
_entity_poly.type
_entity_poly.pdbx_seq_one_letter_code
_entity_poly.pdbx_strand_id
1 'polypeptide(L)'
;MTETLQLRGTLEGHAGWVTQIATNPKYPDIILSASRDKSLIVWKLTRDDQQYGIPNKRLHGHGHFVSDVVLSSDGHFALSGSWDKNLRLWDLSAGRSTRRFEDHNHDVLSVAFSADNRQIVSGSRDKTIKLWNTLAQCKYTIQEEGHTEWVSCVRFSPNNQNPIIVSCGWDKYVKVWTLKLAFGTFLLNFFILVIRSGT
;
A
#
# COMPACT_ATOMS: atom_id res chain seq x y z
N MET A 1 -30.42 -22.54 1.47
CA MET A 1 -29.31 -22.74 2.41
C MET A 1 -28.96 -21.36 2.98
N THR A 2 -29.07 -21.18 4.27
CA THR A 2 -28.70 -19.90 4.92
C THR A 2 -27.20 -19.98 5.25
N GLU A 3 -26.40 -19.13 4.61
CA GLU A 3 -24.98 -18.98 4.97
C GLU A 3 -24.87 -18.24 6.31
N THR A 4 -24.05 -18.74 7.21
CA THR A 4 -23.77 -18.10 8.50
C THR A 4 -22.29 -17.82 8.63
N LEU A 5 -21.93 -16.60 9.09
CA LEU A 5 -20.56 -16.26 9.45
C LEU A 5 -20.25 -16.74 10.86
N GLN A 6 -19.12 -17.42 11.03
CA GLN A 6 -18.61 -17.88 12.32
C GLN A 6 -17.21 -17.32 12.59
N LEU A 7 -17.00 -16.71 13.74
CA LEU A 7 -15.66 -16.34 14.19
C LEU A 7 -14.83 -17.60 14.47
N ARG A 8 -13.70 -17.73 13.79
CA ARG A 8 -12.80 -18.91 13.91
C ARG A 8 -11.62 -18.65 14.84
N GLY A 9 -11.23 -17.41 15.04
CA GLY A 9 -10.13 -17.06 15.93
C GLY A 9 -9.79 -15.58 15.93
N THR A 10 -9.01 -15.17 16.92
CA THR A 10 -8.47 -13.82 17.06
C THR A 10 -6.95 -13.88 17.05
N LEU A 11 -6.30 -13.02 16.26
CA LEU A 11 -4.85 -12.93 16.19
C LEU A 11 -4.39 -11.79 17.10
N GLU A 12 -3.76 -12.14 18.21
CA GLU A 12 -3.29 -11.19 19.22
C GLU A 12 -1.78 -10.99 19.12
N GLY A 13 -1.31 -9.73 19.21
CA GLY A 13 0.13 -9.44 19.14
C GLY A 13 0.48 -7.98 18.94
N HIS A 14 -0.37 -7.16 18.31
CA HIS A 14 -0.11 -5.73 18.20
C HIS A 14 -0.38 -5.01 19.53
N ALA A 15 0.46 -4.00 19.82
CA ALA A 15 0.30 -3.11 20.99
C ALA A 15 -0.45 -1.81 20.67
N GLY A 16 -0.93 -1.64 19.46
CA GLY A 16 -1.69 -0.48 19.00
C GLY A 16 -2.74 -0.86 17.97
N TRP A 17 -3.53 0.12 17.55
CA TRP A 17 -4.59 -0.12 16.59
C TRP A 17 -4.04 -0.71 15.29
N VAL A 18 -4.65 -1.78 14.82
CA VAL A 18 -4.38 -2.36 13.49
C VAL A 18 -5.02 -1.44 12.45
N THR A 19 -4.22 -0.98 11.51
CA THR A 19 -4.62 0.03 10.52
C THR A 19 -4.95 -0.60 9.17
N GLN A 20 -4.29 -1.70 8.82
CA GLN A 20 -4.47 -2.37 7.54
C GLN A 20 -4.06 -3.84 7.64
N ILE A 21 -4.65 -4.65 6.79
CA ILE A 21 -4.28 -6.05 6.56
C ILE A 21 -4.02 -6.29 5.07
N ALA A 22 -3.13 -7.21 4.76
CA ALA A 22 -2.87 -7.66 3.39
C ALA A 22 -2.82 -9.19 3.33
N THR A 23 -3.39 -9.73 2.27
CA THR A 23 -3.40 -11.17 1.95
C THR A 23 -2.89 -11.39 0.55
N ASN A 24 -2.46 -12.63 0.25
CA ASN A 24 -2.02 -13.02 -1.08
C ASN A 24 -2.68 -14.36 -1.45
N PRO A 25 -3.36 -14.46 -2.61
CA PRO A 25 -4.05 -15.68 -3.00
C PRO A 25 -3.13 -16.91 -3.20
N LYS A 26 -1.85 -16.69 -3.50
CA LYS A 26 -0.87 -17.78 -3.60
C LYS A 26 -0.45 -18.35 -2.24
N TYR A 27 -0.58 -17.56 -1.18
CA TYR A 27 -0.18 -17.93 0.18
C TYR A 27 -1.35 -17.62 1.14
N PRO A 28 -2.45 -18.39 1.06
CA PRO A 28 -3.69 -18.08 1.77
C PRO A 28 -3.56 -18.17 3.30
N ASP A 29 -2.52 -18.85 3.78
CA ASP A 29 -2.26 -19.00 5.21
C ASP A 29 -1.31 -17.92 5.76
N ILE A 30 -0.89 -16.97 4.92
CA ILE A 30 -0.07 -15.82 5.34
C ILE A 30 -0.92 -14.56 5.32
N ILE A 31 -0.96 -13.88 6.46
CA ILE A 31 -1.59 -12.58 6.61
C ILE A 31 -0.51 -11.59 7.07
N LEU A 32 -0.57 -10.39 6.56
CA LEU A 32 0.27 -9.28 7.03
C LEU A 32 -0.63 -8.20 7.60
N SER A 33 -0.28 -7.69 8.77
CA SER A 33 -0.98 -6.58 9.41
C SER A 33 -0.03 -5.41 9.69
N ALA A 34 -0.55 -4.20 9.60
CA ALA A 34 0.11 -2.95 9.95
C ALA A 34 -0.58 -2.32 11.15
N SER A 35 0.17 -1.57 11.98
CA SER A 35 -0.39 -1.02 13.21
C SER A 35 0.19 0.35 13.58
N ARG A 36 -0.57 1.05 14.42
CA ARG A 36 -0.11 2.26 15.14
C ARG A 36 0.98 1.98 16.17
N ASP A 37 1.29 0.71 16.48
CA ASP A 37 2.47 0.35 17.28
C ASP A 37 3.78 0.48 16.51
N LYS A 38 3.76 1.02 15.26
CA LYS A 38 4.90 1.25 14.35
C LYS A 38 5.49 -0.03 13.77
N SER A 39 4.82 -1.16 13.93
CA SER A 39 5.27 -2.46 13.45
C SER A 39 4.31 -3.07 12.42
N LEU A 40 4.83 -4.05 11.69
CA LEU A 40 4.04 -4.99 10.92
C LEU A 40 4.21 -6.39 11.53
N ILE A 41 3.19 -7.22 11.43
CA ILE A 41 3.27 -8.63 11.84
C ILE A 41 2.88 -9.51 10.66
N VAL A 42 3.76 -10.48 10.37
CA VAL A 42 3.47 -11.60 9.47
C VAL A 42 2.87 -12.71 10.32
N TRP A 43 1.65 -13.08 10.01
CA TRP A 43 0.92 -14.15 10.70
C TRP A 43 0.92 -15.40 9.83
N LYS A 44 0.99 -16.57 10.48
CA LYS A 44 0.75 -17.86 9.84
C LYS A 44 -0.52 -18.46 10.42
N LEU A 45 -1.51 -18.70 9.55
CA LEU A 45 -2.72 -19.42 9.94
C LEU A 45 -2.39 -20.89 10.14
N THR A 46 -2.75 -21.43 11.27
CA THR A 46 -2.61 -22.84 11.63
C THR A 46 -3.89 -23.62 11.35
N ARG A 47 -5.03 -22.90 11.32
CA ARG A 47 -6.39 -23.43 11.20
C ARG A 47 -6.78 -24.37 12.35
N ASP A 48 -6.04 -24.31 13.45
CA ASP A 48 -6.36 -25.03 14.68
C ASP A 48 -7.45 -24.28 15.46
N ASP A 49 -8.44 -24.98 15.97
CA ASP A 49 -9.56 -24.38 16.70
C ASP A 49 -9.14 -23.71 18.02
N GLN A 50 -8.01 -24.12 18.62
CA GLN A 50 -7.49 -23.51 19.84
C GLN A 50 -6.63 -22.26 19.54
N GLN A 51 -5.88 -22.29 18.46
CA GLN A 51 -5.00 -21.18 18.06
C GLN A 51 -5.00 -21.07 16.52
N TYR A 52 -5.96 -20.33 15.99
CA TYR A 52 -6.20 -20.24 14.53
C TYR A 52 -5.06 -19.64 13.73
N GLY A 53 -4.17 -18.90 14.37
CA GLY A 53 -2.96 -18.36 13.75
C GLY A 53 -1.95 -17.85 14.78
N ILE A 54 -0.70 -17.83 14.39
CA ILE A 54 0.43 -17.44 15.22
C ILE A 54 1.23 -16.30 14.58
N PRO A 55 1.81 -15.38 15.37
CA PRO A 55 2.75 -14.40 14.85
C PRO A 55 4.03 -15.11 14.41
N ASN A 56 4.35 -15.03 13.14
CA ASN A 56 5.56 -15.63 12.57
C ASN A 56 6.75 -14.68 12.67
N LYS A 57 6.57 -13.43 12.22
CA LYS A 57 7.62 -12.39 12.28
C LYS A 57 7.02 -11.04 12.61
N ARG A 58 7.76 -10.25 13.38
CA ARG A 58 7.48 -8.84 13.62
C ARG A 58 8.53 -7.99 12.91
N LEU A 59 8.06 -7.05 12.08
CA LEU A 59 8.92 -6.18 11.28
C LEU A 59 8.95 -4.79 11.92
N HIS A 60 10.13 -4.38 12.34
CA HIS A 60 10.39 -3.08 12.96
C HIS A 60 11.24 -2.19 12.06
N GLY A 61 11.01 -0.88 12.14
CA GLY A 61 11.82 0.09 11.40
C GLY A 61 11.13 1.43 11.16
N HIS A 62 9.79 1.46 11.10
CA HIS A 62 9.08 2.73 11.03
C HIS A 62 9.19 3.52 12.34
N GLY A 63 9.33 4.85 12.20
CA GLY A 63 9.42 5.78 13.33
C GLY A 63 8.07 6.24 13.87
N HIS A 64 6.98 6.04 13.10
CA HIS A 64 5.62 6.45 13.43
C HIS A 64 4.62 5.40 12.98
N PHE A 65 3.31 5.66 13.18
CA PHE A 65 2.21 4.77 12.81
C PHE A 65 2.36 4.26 11.38
N VAL A 66 2.16 2.96 11.18
CA VAL A 66 2.05 2.38 9.84
C VAL A 66 0.61 2.53 9.38
N SER A 67 0.39 3.19 8.26
CA SER A 67 -0.94 3.55 7.74
C SER A 67 -1.49 2.55 6.75
N ASP A 68 -0.62 1.98 5.90
CA ASP A 68 -1.03 1.07 4.83
C ASP A 68 0.04 0.00 4.59
N VAL A 69 -0.38 -1.18 4.11
CA VAL A 69 0.50 -2.28 3.77
C VAL A 69 -0.07 -3.09 2.62
N VAL A 70 0.80 -3.51 1.70
CA VAL A 70 0.46 -4.39 0.58
C VAL A 70 1.52 -5.45 0.40
N LEU A 71 1.12 -6.61 -0.12
CA LEU A 71 2.01 -7.72 -0.49
C LEU A 71 2.31 -7.67 -1.99
N SER A 72 3.52 -8.05 -2.36
CA SER A 72 3.86 -8.31 -3.76
C SER A 72 3.10 -9.53 -4.29
N SER A 73 2.87 -9.60 -5.60
CA SER A 73 2.10 -10.69 -6.21
C SER A 73 2.76 -12.07 -6.05
N ASP A 74 4.09 -12.10 -5.88
CA ASP A 74 4.87 -13.30 -5.59
C ASP A 74 4.89 -13.68 -4.11
N GLY A 75 4.41 -12.79 -3.21
CA GLY A 75 4.34 -13.03 -1.77
C GLY A 75 5.67 -12.94 -1.02
N HIS A 76 6.77 -12.57 -1.70
CA HIS A 76 8.10 -12.50 -1.06
C HIS A 76 8.38 -11.15 -0.39
N PHE A 77 7.73 -10.09 -0.87
CA PHE A 77 7.93 -8.73 -0.38
C PHE A 77 6.63 -8.11 0.13
N ALA A 78 6.80 -7.19 1.06
CA ALA A 78 5.75 -6.26 1.48
C ALA A 78 6.20 -4.83 1.29
N LEU A 79 5.24 -3.95 1.05
CA LEU A 79 5.46 -2.51 1.01
C LEU A 79 4.55 -1.87 2.05
N SER A 80 5.09 -0.95 2.84
CA SER A 80 4.33 -0.20 3.83
C SER A 80 4.52 1.30 3.68
N GLY A 81 3.49 2.06 4.00
CA GLY A 81 3.51 3.50 4.15
C GLY A 81 3.32 3.89 5.61
N SER A 82 3.93 5.00 6.04
CA SER A 82 3.88 5.44 7.42
C SER A 82 3.76 6.95 7.58
N TRP A 83 3.30 7.35 8.76
CA TRP A 83 3.29 8.73 9.21
C TRP A 83 4.71 9.27 9.52
N ASP A 84 5.74 8.41 9.44
CA ASP A 84 7.14 8.85 9.42
C ASP A 84 7.57 9.45 8.07
N LYS A 85 6.62 9.65 7.14
CA LYS A 85 6.79 10.22 5.79
C LYS A 85 7.46 9.29 4.79
N ASN A 86 7.75 8.06 5.18
CA ASN A 86 8.48 7.10 4.35
C ASN A 86 7.65 5.90 3.96
N LEU A 87 8.06 5.28 2.86
CA LEU A 87 7.68 3.91 2.56
C LEU A 87 8.86 2.98 2.89
N ARG A 88 8.54 1.73 3.14
CA ARG A 88 9.54 0.66 3.30
C ARG A 88 9.17 -0.57 2.51
N LEU A 89 10.18 -1.13 1.84
CA LEU A 89 10.11 -2.43 1.22
C LEU A 89 10.75 -3.46 2.16
N TRP A 90 10.02 -4.53 2.43
CA TRP A 90 10.41 -5.57 3.37
C TRP A 90 10.62 -6.89 2.64
N ASP A 91 11.70 -7.56 2.90
CA ASP A 91 11.91 -8.96 2.57
C ASP A 91 11.29 -9.80 3.69
N LEU A 92 10.22 -10.53 3.36
CA LEU A 92 9.47 -11.31 4.35
C LEU A 92 10.23 -12.57 4.78
N SER A 93 11.11 -13.11 3.92
CA SER A 93 11.94 -14.25 4.25
C SER A 93 13.04 -13.86 5.24
N ALA A 94 13.71 -12.72 5.00
CA ALA A 94 14.74 -12.18 5.88
C ALA A 94 14.16 -11.47 7.12
N GLY A 95 12.88 -11.04 7.10
CA GLY A 95 12.24 -10.32 8.19
C GLY A 95 12.79 -8.91 8.41
N ARG A 96 13.28 -8.24 7.37
CA ARG A 96 13.91 -6.92 7.46
C ARG A 96 13.56 -6.00 6.31
N SER A 97 13.66 -4.69 6.56
CA SER A 97 13.53 -3.66 5.53
C SER A 97 14.76 -3.68 4.61
N THR A 98 14.53 -3.76 3.31
CA THR A 98 15.57 -3.77 2.27
C THR A 98 15.74 -2.42 1.60
N ARG A 99 14.67 -1.61 1.57
CA ARG A 99 14.67 -0.27 0.97
C ARG A 99 13.80 0.67 1.78
N ARG A 100 14.18 1.95 1.78
CA ARG A 100 13.44 3.06 2.35
C ARG A 100 13.26 4.11 1.26
N PHE A 101 12.03 4.61 1.10
CA PHE A 101 11.65 5.60 0.11
C PHE A 101 11.41 6.92 0.84
N GLU A 102 12.25 7.89 0.58
CA GLU A 102 12.27 9.19 1.24
C GLU A 102 12.06 10.26 0.19
N ASP A 103 10.99 11.01 0.27
CA ASP A 103 10.76 12.21 -0.55
C ASP A 103 9.39 12.86 -0.25
N HIS A 104 8.46 12.14 0.43
CA HIS A 104 7.24 12.78 0.90
C HIS A 104 7.53 13.77 2.04
N ASN A 105 6.83 14.91 2.00
CA ASN A 105 6.97 15.95 3.01
C ASN A 105 6.05 15.75 4.22
N HIS A 106 5.08 14.84 4.11
CA HIS A 106 4.11 14.55 5.17
C HIS A 106 3.75 13.06 5.20
N ASP A 107 2.88 12.67 6.12
CA ASP A 107 2.44 11.29 6.34
C ASP A 107 2.05 10.60 5.05
N VAL A 108 2.58 9.41 4.80
CA VAL A 108 2.13 8.53 3.73
C VAL A 108 0.88 7.81 4.21
N LEU A 109 -0.21 7.89 3.44
CA LEU A 109 -1.51 7.32 3.80
C LEU A 109 -1.83 6.03 3.07
N SER A 110 -1.33 5.88 1.84
CA SER A 110 -1.64 4.71 1.02
C SER A 110 -0.49 4.37 0.08
N VAL A 111 -0.32 3.07 -0.17
CA VAL A 111 0.71 2.52 -1.06
C VAL A 111 0.14 1.39 -1.92
N ALA A 112 0.69 1.20 -3.12
CA ALA A 112 0.34 0.09 -3.98
C ALA A 112 1.50 -0.35 -4.87
N PHE A 113 1.55 -1.65 -5.20
CA PHE A 113 2.38 -2.18 -6.28
C PHE A 113 1.61 -2.15 -7.60
N SER A 114 2.34 -1.95 -8.70
CA SER A 114 1.85 -2.31 -10.03
C SER A 114 1.68 -3.84 -10.13
N ALA A 115 0.85 -4.30 -11.08
CA ALA A 115 0.56 -5.72 -11.23
C ALA A 115 1.80 -6.58 -11.54
N ASP A 116 2.84 -5.98 -12.16
CA ASP A 116 4.14 -6.62 -12.44
C ASP A 116 5.16 -6.44 -11.28
N ASN A 117 4.78 -5.79 -10.17
CA ASN A 117 5.62 -5.44 -9.01
C ASN A 117 6.85 -4.53 -9.33
N ARG A 118 6.93 -3.94 -10.53
CA ARG A 118 8.09 -3.11 -10.92
C ARG A 118 7.96 -1.66 -10.50
N GLN A 119 6.72 -1.22 -10.31
CA GLN A 119 6.42 0.15 -9.95
C GLN A 119 5.66 0.19 -8.62
N ILE A 120 5.83 1.29 -7.92
CA ILE A 120 5.20 1.57 -6.65
C ILE A 120 4.55 2.95 -6.75
N VAL A 121 3.35 3.09 -6.22
CA VAL A 121 2.69 4.38 -6.06
C VAL A 121 2.38 4.64 -4.60
N SER A 122 2.49 5.90 -4.19
CA SER A 122 2.14 6.34 -2.85
C SER A 122 1.31 7.62 -2.88
N GLY A 123 0.38 7.74 -1.93
CA GLY A 123 -0.40 8.93 -1.68
C GLY A 123 -0.16 9.46 -0.26
N SER A 124 -0.09 10.77 -0.10
CA SER A 124 0.31 11.40 1.14
C SER A 124 -0.57 12.59 1.54
N ARG A 125 -0.47 12.95 2.82
CA ARG A 125 -0.99 14.21 3.36
C ARG A 125 -0.32 15.45 2.75
N ASP A 126 0.83 15.31 2.09
CA ASP A 126 1.46 16.41 1.34
C ASP A 126 0.72 16.76 0.04
N LYS A 127 -0.45 16.13 -0.20
CA LYS A 127 -1.33 16.32 -1.37
C LYS A 127 -0.75 15.77 -2.66
N THR A 128 0.40 15.10 -2.61
CA THR A 128 1.08 14.54 -3.76
C THR A 128 0.88 13.03 -3.89
N ILE A 129 0.97 12.58 -5.13
CA ILE A 129 1.12 11.18 -5.47
C ILE A 129 2.51 11.01 -6.05
N LYS A 130 3.24 10.00 -5.60
CA LYS A 130 4.59 9.73 -6.11
C LYS A 130 4.65 8.34 -6.72
N LEU A 131 5.34 8.26 -7.85
CA LEU A 131 5.64 7.03 -8.55
C LEU A 131 7.11 6.68 -8.35
N TRP A 132 7.38 5.45 -7.97
CA TRP A 132 8.71 4.96 -7.62
C TRP A 132 9.06 3.69 -8.39
N ASN A 133 10.36 3.44 -8.56
CA ASN A 133 10.84 2.10 -8.89
C ASN A 133 11.18 1.31 -7.61
N THR A 134 11.43 0.02 -7.76
CA THR A 134 11.79 -0.87 -6.63
C THR A 134 13.16 -0.60 -6.02
N LEU A 135 13.96 0.28 -6.63
CA LEU A 135 15.25 0.76 -6.09
C LEU A 135 15.11 1.99 -5.20
N ALA A 136 13.86 2.35 -4.84
CA ALA A 136 13.52 3.52 -4.03
C ALA A 136 13.83 4.88 -4.68
N GLN A 137 13.88 4.93 -6.01
CA GLN A 137 14.03 6.19 -6.74
C GLN A 137 12.65 6.73 -7.10
N CYS A 138 12.34 7.97 -6.69
CA CYS A 138 11.16 8.69 -7.15
C CYS A 138 11.33 8.99 -8.65
N LYS A 139 10.41 8.49 -9.45
CA LYS A 139 10.38 8.68 -10.90
C LYS A 139 9.51 9.85 -11.30
N TYR A 140 8.44 10.06 -10.55
CA TYR A 140 7.49 11.12 -10.83
C TYR A 140 6.75 11.57 -9.58
N THR A 141 6.48 12.86 -9.49
CA THR A 141 5.62 13.47 -8.47
C THR A 141 4.48 14.18 -9.16
N ILE A 142 3.25 13.79 -8.87
CA ILE A 142 2.04 14.44 -9.38
C ILE A 142 1.71 15.59 -8.43
N GLN A 143 1.93 16.82 -8.89
CA GLN A 143 1.60 18.07 -8.20
C GLN A 143 0.64 18.93 -9.02
N GLU A 144 0.98 19.19 -10.27
CA GLU A 144 0.13 19.95 -11.18
C GLU A 144 -1.15 19.14 -11.47
N GLU A 145 -2.29 19.81 -11.42
CA GLU A 145 -3.61 19.17 -11.52
C GLU A 145 -3.87 18.06 -10.47
N GLY A 146 -2.97 17.94 -9.48
CA GLY A 146 -3.03 16.98 -8.39
C GLY A 146 -4.21 17.21 -7.45
N HIS A 147 -4.23 16.44 -6.37
CA HIS A 147 -5.20 16.64 -5.31
C HIS A 147 -4.91 17.96 -4.56
N THR A 148 -5.98 18.68 -4.21
CA THR A 148 -5.89 19.93 -3.45
C THR A 148 -5.88 19.70 -1.94
N GLU A 149 -6.22 18.48 -1.50
CA GLU A 149 -6.20 18.01 -0.12
C GLU A 149 -5.51 16.65 -0.02
N TRP A 150 -5.46 16.06 1.18
CA TRP A 150 -4.79 14.81 1.46
C TRP A 150 -5.19 13.71 0.50
N VAL A 151 -4.22 12.97 -0.03
CA VAL A 151 -4.45 11.78 -0.85
C VAL A 151 -4.63 10.58 0.08
N SER A 152 -5.86 10.11 0.21
CA SER A 152 -6.21 9.07 1.17
C SER A 152 -6.02 7.65 0.64
N CYS A 153 -6.13 7.45 -0.67
CA CYS A 153 -5.96 6.13 -1.28
C CYS A 153 -5.41 6.23 -2.69
N VAL A 154 -4.51 5.32 -3.02
CA VAL A 154 -3.97 5.12 -4.37
C VAL A 154 -3.98 3.63 -4.72
N ARG A 155 -4.29 3.30 -5.97
CA ARG A 155 -4.27 1.92 -6.48
C ARG A 155 -3.82 1.91 -7.93
N PHE A 156 -3.17 0.82 -8.34
CA PHE A 156 -2.97 0.51 -9.75
C PHE A 156 -4.16 -0.26 -10.30
N SER A 157 -4.49 -0.04 -11.56
CA SER A 157 -5.34 -0.94 -12.32
C SER A 157 -4.64 -2.31 -12.48
N PRO A 158 -5.38 -3.42 -12.43
CA PRO A 158 -4.81 -4.75 -12.67
C PRO A 158 -4.37 -4.99 -14.13
N ASN A 159 -4.68 -4.07 -15.05
CA ASN A 159 -4.33 -4.18 -16.45
C ASN A 159 -2.87 -3.77 -16.69
N ASN A 160 -2.03 -4.74 -17.11
CA ASN A 160 -0.61 -4.52 -17.41
C ASN A 160 -0.35 -3.85 -18.76
N GLN A 161 -1.27 -3.93 -19.73
CA GLN A 161 -1.06 -3.38 -21.07
C GLN A 161 -1.20 -1.85 -21.08
N ASN A 162 -2.17 -1.34 -20.32
CA ASN A 162 -2.41 0.08 -20.17
C ASN A 162 -2.55 0.39 -18.65
N PRO A 163 -1.44 0.43 -17.91
CA PRO A 163 -1.52 0.66 -16.49
C PRO A 163 -2.04 2.06 -16.19
N ILE A 164 -3.05 2.14 -15.36
CA ILE A 164 -3.58 3.39 -14.83
C ILE A 164 -3.41 3.40 -13.30
N ILE A 165 -3.24 4.59 -12.76
CA ILE A 165 -3.31 4.83 -11.33
C ILE A 165 -4.65 5.50 -11.05
N VAL A 166 -5.33 5.04 -10.02
CA VAL A 166 -6.53 5.68 -9.49
C VAL A 166 -6.23 6.19 -8.09
N SER A 167 -6.61 7.41 -7.82
CA SER A 167 -6.43 8.03 -6.51
C SER A 167 -7.72 8.70 -6.04
N CYS A 168 -7.87 8.80 -4.73
CA CYS A 168 -8.89 9.64 -4.12
C CYS A 168 -8.31 10.43 -2.95
N GLY A 169 -8.98 11.53 -2.65
CA GLY A 169 -8.50 12.45 -1.62
C GLY A 169 -9.62 13.17 -0.86
N TRP A 170 -9.22 13.92 0.15
CA TRP A 170 -10.15 14.71 0.98
C TRP A 170 -10.70 15.94 0.23
N ASP A 171 -10.21 16.21 -0.97
CA ASP A 171 -10.79 17.18 -1.91
C ASP A 171 -12.10 16.69 -2.56
N LYS A 172 -12.58 15.51 -2.17
CA LYS A 172 -13.84 14.90 -2.65
C LYS A 172 -13.78 14.39 -4.10
N TYR A 173 -12.57 14.22 -4.65
CA TYR A 173 -12.37 13.74 -6.02
C TYR A 173 -11.76 12.35 -6.08
N VAL A 174 -12.18 11.61 -7.09
CA VAL A 174 -11.45 10.44 -7.62
C VAL A 174 -10.77 10.89 -8.91
N LYS A 175 -9.46 10.66 -9.00
CA LYS A 175 -8.65 11.02 -10.18
C LYS A 175 -8.05 9.78 -10.80
N VAL A 176 -8.02 9.76 -12.13
CA VAL A 176 -7.47 8.67 -12.94
C VAL A 176 -6.29 9.19 -13.72
N TRP A 177 -5.16 8.50 -13.60
CA TRP A 177 -3.87 8.90 -14.19
C TRP A 177 -3.41 7.82 -15.16
N THR A 178 -3.06 8.22 -16.37
CA THR A 178 -2.49 7.31 -17.38
C THR A 178 -0.99 7.48 -17.45
N LEU A 179 -0.26 6.37 -17.48
CA LEU A 179 1.18 6.35 -17.74
C LEU A 179 1.38 6.24 -19.25
N LYS A 180 1.76 7.32 -19.92
CA LYS A 180 2.17 7.28 -21.32
C LYS A 180 3.69 7.34 -21.41
N LEU A 181 4.27 6.39 -22.11
CA LEU A 181 5.65 6.47 -22.56
C LEU A 181 5.67 7.41 -23.78
N ALA A 182 6.20 8.61 -23.64
CA ALA A 182 6.60 9.40 -24.79
C ALA A 182 7.97 8.92 -25.26
N PHE A 183 8.21 8.87 -26.58
CA PHE A 183 9.49 8.49 -27.16
C PHE A 183 10.63 9.27 -26.50
N GLY A 184 11.41 8.60 -25.64
CA GLY A 184 12.61 9.14 -25.00
C GLY A 184 12.44 9.92 -23.71
N THR A 185 11.23 10.29 -23.29
CA THR A 185 10.95 10.96 -22.02
C THR A 185 9.60 10.53 -21.48
N PHE A 186 9.53 10.26 -20.18
CA PHE A 186 8.25 9.99 -19.52
C PHE A 186 7.45 11.30 -19.45
N LEU A 187 6.48 11.48 -20.32
CA LEU A 187 5.45 12.51 -20.20
C LEU A 187 4.17 11.85 -19.71
N LEU A 188 3.74 12.19 -18.51
CA LEU A 188 2.39 11.91 -18.04
C LEU A 188 1.43 12.86 -18.78
N ASN A 189 0.65 12.33 -19.72
CA ASN A 189 -0.49 13.07 -20.26
C ASN A 189 -1.72 12.70 -19.43
N PHE A 190 -2.31 13.70 -18.79
CA PHE A 190 -3.44 13.58 -17.89
C PHE A 190 -4.74 13.56 -18.69
N PHE A 191 -5.52 12.50 -18.52
CA PHE A 191 -6.97 12.58 -18.73
C PHE A 191 -7.60 12.54 -17.34
N ILE A 192 -8.12 13.66 -16.89
CA ILE A 192 -8.86 13.73 -15.63
C ILE A 192 -10.29 13.32 -15.93
N LEU A 193 -10.66 12.12 -15.52
CA LEU A 193 -12.07 11.77 -15.38
C LEU A 193 -12.49 12.17 -13.95
N VAL A 194 -13.10 13.33 -13.82
CA VAL A 194 -13.64 13.80 -12.54
C VAL A 194 -15.04 13.20 -12.38
N ILE A 195 -15.19 12.21 -11.53
CA ILE A 195 -16.51 11.73 -11.11
C ILE A 195 -16.90 12.54 -9.86
N ARG A 196 -17.78 13.52 -10.03
CA ARG A 196 -18.45 14.18 -8.89
C ARG A 196 -19.53 13.23 -8.36
N SER A 197 -19.45 12.90 -7.07
CA SER A 197 -20.63 12.37 -6.37
C SER A 197 -21.67 13.48 -6.34
N GLY A 198 -22.80 13.27 -7.01
CA GLY A 198 -23.96 14.15 -6.91
C GLY A 198 -24.42 14.23 -5.45
N THR A 199 -24.84 15.42 -5.07
CA THR A 199 -25.48 15.74 -3.78
C THR A 199 -26.76 14.94 -3.57
#